data_bd362f322279fd074138857713280989
#
_entry.id   bd362f322279fd074138857713280989
#
_cell.length_a   1.000
_cell.length_b   1.000
_cell.length_c   1.000
_cell.angle_alpha   90.00
_cell.angle_beta   90.00
_cell.angle_gamma   90.00
#
_symmetry.space_group_name_H-M   'P 1'
#
loop_
_entity.id
_entity.type
_entity.pdbx_description
1 polymer ?
#
loop_
_entity_poly.entity_id
_entity_poly.type
_entity_poly.pdbx_seq_one_letter_code
_entity_poly.pdbx_strand_id
1 'polypeptide(L)'
;MIGSTCQEFKDQITRHFEFLFKENDFKLEHLEEASAGDRCLLVLHGPFRVKFRYGKGDIEVLVGRRDAPTSWGDEDSGVRSWLQIWGVLRYVGGEPKLNSAERMKFGERFAAMDADSYMAEIANSMRPLLSGIAKFLGSSEFPEELKRFEQFLYA
;
A
#
# COMPACT_ATOMS: atom_id res chain seq x y z
N MET A 1 2.56 -7.99 -16.44
CA MET A 1 1.48 -7.06 -16.16
C MET A 1 1.05 -6.31 -17.39
N ILE A 2 -0.24 -6.04 -17.51
CA ILE A 2 -0.80 -5.35 -18.64
C ILE A 2 -0.34 -3.90 -18.61
N GLY A 3 0.20 -3.42 -19.75
CA GLY A 3 0.55 -2.02 -19.90
C GLY A 3 -0.70 -1.18 -19.85
N SER A 4 -1.02 -0.68 -18.68
CA SER A 4 -2.19 0.15 -18.47
C SER A 4 -1.84 1.61 -18.64
N THR A 5 -2.83 2.38 -19.07
CA THR A 5 -2.74 3.83 -18.96
C THR A 5 -2.97 4.21 -17.50
N CYS A 6 -2.61 5.41 -17.14
CA CYS A 6 -2.90 5.93 -15.80
C CYS A 6 -4.40 5.93 -15.53
N GLN A 7 -5.22 6.17 -16.54
CA GLN A 7 -6.67 6.13 -16.40
C GLN A 7 -7.19 4.72 -16.08
N GLU A 8 -6.66 3.71 -16.75
CA GLU A 8 -7.03 2.32 -16.47
C GLU A 8 -6.64 1.92 -15.06
N PHE A 9 -5.47 2.34 -14.61
CA PHE A 9 -4.99 2.09 -13.25
C PHE A 9 -5.91 2.75 -12.23
N LYS A 10 -6.29 4.00 -12.47
CA LYS A 10 -7.23 4.74 -11.62
C LYS A 10 -8.59 4.04 -11.57
N ASP A 11 -9.09 3.54 -12.71
CA ASP A 11 -10.36 2.83 -12.78
C ASP A 11 -10.33 1.52 -12.00
N GLN A 12 -9.22 0.79 -12.06
CA GLN A 12 -9.01 -0.43 -11.28
C GLN A 12 -9.01 -0.13 -9.78
N ILE A 13 -8.34 0.93 -9.36
CA ILE A 13 -8.33 1.37 -7.97
C ILE A 13 -9.73 1.71 -7.51
N THR A 14 -10.46 2.50 -8.29
CA THR A 14 -11.82 2.90 -7.95
C THR A 14 -12.74 1.69 -7.80
N ARG A 15 -12.60 0.71 -8.68
CA ARG A 15 -13.43 -0.50 -8.66
C ARG A 15 -13.13 -1.38 -7.45
N HIS A 16 -11.86 -1.70 -7.20
CA HIS A 16 -11.48 -2.62 -6.14
C HIS A 16 -11.48 -1.99 -4.75
N PHE A 17 -11.19 -0.69 -4.67
CA PHE A 17 -11.08 0.04 -3.39
C PHE A 17 -12.23 1.01 -3.17
N GLU A 18 -13.39 0.75 -3.80
CA GLU A 18 -14.59 1.57 -3.63
C GLU A 18 -14.97 1.74 -2.15
N PHE A 19 -14.75 0.71 -1.34
CA PHE A 19 -15.03 0.75 0.10
C PHE A 19 -14.24 1.84 0.85
N LEU A 20 -13.06 2.22 0.36
CA LEU A 20 -12.30 3.31 0.94
C LEU A 20 -13.04 4.64 0.75
N PHE A 21 -13.55 4.89 -0.45
CA PHE A 21 -14.22 6.14 -0.79
C PHE A 21 -15.61 6.23 -0.17
N LYS A 22 -16.39 5.17 -0.26
CA LYS A 22 -17.81 5.20 0.12
C LYS A 22 -18.07 4.95 1.58
N GLU A 23 -17.27 4.09 2.21
CA GLU A 23 -17.53 3.65 3.58
C GLU A 23 -16.56 4.24 4.60
N ASN A 24 -15.42 4.78 4.17
CA ASN A 24 -14.32 5.14 5.06
C ASN A 24 -13.74 6.53 4.84
N ASP A 25 -14.44 7.37 4.09
CA ASP A 25 -14.09 8.79 3.88
C ASP A 25 -12.71 9.06 3.29
N PHE A 26 -12.19 8.13 2.50
CA PHE A 26 -10.95 8.39 1.75
C PHE A 26 -11.27 9.22 0.51
N LYS A 27 -10.37 10.16 0.18
CA LYS A 27 -10.49 11.03 -0.99
C LYS A 27 -9.18 11.06 -1.74
N LEU A 28 -9.27 11.23 -3.06
CA LEU A 28 -8.08 11.44 -3.88
C LEU A 28 -7.45 12.78 -3.51
N GLU A 29 -6.19 12.72 -3.07
CA GLU A 29 -5.44 13.90 -2.67
C GLU A 29 -4.43 14.32 -3.74
N HIS A 30 -3.80 13.34 -4.38
CA HIS A 30 -2.73 13.59 -5.34
C HIS A 30 -2.76 12.59 -6.47
N LEU A 31 -2.59 13.08 -7.69
CA LEU A 31 -2.46 12.26 -8.88
C LEU A 31 -1.30 12.80 -9.71
N GLU A 32 -0.35 11.94 -10.05
CA GLU A 32 0.81 12.32 -10.82
C GLU A 32 1.06 11.30 -11.92
N GLU A 33 1.22 11.78 -13.15
CA GLU A 33 1.60 10.95 -14.29
C GLU A 33 2.99 11.35 -14.76
N ALA A 34 3.80 10.36 -15.13
CA ALA A 34 5.15 10.60 -15.63
C ALA A 34 5.45 9.67 -16.79
N SER A 35 6.44 10.04 -17.60
CA SER A 35 6.95 9.23 -18.71
C SER A 35 5.85 8.81 -19.69
N ALA A 36 5.08 9.79 -20.19
CA ALA A 36 4.03 9.59 -21.20
C ALA A 36 2.98 8.53 -20.78
N GLY A 37 2.68 8.46 -19.48
CA GLY A 37 1.68 7.54 -18.97
C GLY A 37 2.22 6.19 -18.51
N ASP A 38 3.54 5.97 -18.63
CA ASP A 38 4.18 4.73 -18.17
C ASP A 38 4.26 4.63 -16.64
N ARG A 39 4.09 5.74 -15.96
CA ARG A 39 4.13 5.81 -14.51
C ARG A 39 2.94 6.57 -13.98
N CYS A 40 2.36 6.05 -12.91
CA CYS A 40 1.20 6.67 -12.29
C CYS A 40 1.33 6.58 -10.77
N LEU A 41 1.04 7.68 -10.11
CA LEU A 41 1.04 7.77 -8.66
C LEU A 41 -0.30 8.33 -8.24
N LEU A 42 -1.01 7.60 -7.37
CA LEU A 42 -2.23 8.06 -6.75
C LEU A 42 -2.05 8.05 -5.23
N VAL A 43 -2.44 9.12 -4.56
CA VAL A 43 -2.46 9.14 -3.10
C VAL A 43 -3.87 9.45 -2.62
N LEU A 44 -4.38 8.60 -1.76
CA LEU A 44 -5.66 8.80 -1.08
C LEU A 44 -5.41 9.27 0.34
N HIS A 45 -6.21 10.22 0.78
CA HIS A 45 -6.17 10.75 2.14
C HIS A 45 -7.44 10.36 2.89
N GLY A 46 -7.27 9.85 4.10
CA GLY A 46 -8.34 9.48 5.00
C GLY A 46 -7.80 9.39 6.42
N PRO A 47 -8.23 8.40 7.21
CA PRO A 47 -7.66 8.15 8.54
C PRO A 47 -6.14 7.90 8.50
N PHE A 48 -5.63 7.46 7.35
CA PHE A 48 -4.22 7.36 7.01
C PHE A 48 -4.11 7.60 5.50
N ARG A 49 -2.90 7.65 4.96
CA ARG A 49 -2.70 7.79 3.51
C ARG A 49 -2.44 6.45 2.86
N VAL A 50 -2.98 6.26 1.65
CA VAL A 50 -2.71 5.10 0.82
C VAL A 50 -2.11 5.60 -0.50
N LYS A 51 -0.95 5.05 -0.85
CA LYS A 51 -0.27 5.38 -2.10
C LYS A 51 -0.33 4.18 -3.03
N PHE A 52 -0.84 4.39 -4.23
CA PHE A 52 -0.83 3.41 -5.30
C PHE A 52 0.17 3.88 -6.34
N ARG A 53 1.15 3.05 -6.62
CA ARG A 53 2.22 3.39 -7.57
C ARG A 53 2.31 2.32 -8.64
N TYR A 54 2.29 2.75 -9.90
CA TYR A 54 2.43 1.90 -11.07
C TYR A 54 3.62 2.40 -11.88
N GLY A 55 4.51 1.51 -12.27
CA GLY A 55 5.63 1.85 -13.12
C GLY A 55 6.34 0.61 -13.62
N LYS A 56 6.70 0.61 -14.91
CA LYS A 56 7.45 -0.49 -15.54
C LYS A 56 6.80 -1.87 -15.32
N GLY A 57 5.48 -1.92 -15.36
CA GLY A 57 4.75 -3.16 -15.18
C GLY A 57 4.51 -3.58 -13.74
N ASP A 58 5.02 -2.85 -12.77
CA ASP A 58 4.87 -3.19 -11.35
C ASP A 58 3.86 -2.29 -10.65
N ILE A 59 3.08 -2.89 -9.77
CA ILE A 59 2.16 -2.16 -8.89
C ILE A 59 2.68 -2.27 -7.47
N GLU A 60 2.70 -1.14 -6.80
CA GLU A 60 3.05 -1.05 -5.39
C GLU A 60 1.93 -0.34 -4.64
N VAL A 61 1.53 -0.88 -3.50
CA VAL A 61 0.57 -0.24 -2.62
C VAL A 61 1.25 -0.02 -1.28
N LEU A 62 1.24 1.21 -0.83
CA LEU A 62 1.93 1.64 0.38
C LEU A 62 0.95 2.37 1.28
N VAL A 63 1.12 2.24 2.58
CA VAL A 63 0.34 3.00 3.55
C VAL A 63 1.27 3.85 4.39
N GLY A 64 0.77 5.01 4.82
CA GLY A 64 1.54 5.93 5.61
C GLY A 64 0.66 6.76 6.53
N ARG A 65 1.31 7.44 7.47
CA ARG A 65 0.62 8.36 8.37
C ARG A 65 0.02 9.52 7.58
N ARG A 66 -0.89 10.25 8.19
CA ARG A 66 -1.59 11.36 7.53
C ARG A 66 -0.66 12.45 7.00
N ASP A 67 0.55 12.57 7.53
CA ASP A 67 1.55 13.56 7.13
C ASP A 67 2.65 12.98 6.25
N ALA A 68 2.51 11.76 5.76
CA ALA A 68 3.49 11.14 4.87
C ALA A 68 3.61 11.95 3.56
N PRO A 69 4.82 12.07 3.00
CA PRO A 69 5.03 12.82 1.75
C PRO A 69 4.24 12.24 0.58
N THR A 70 3.78 13.08 -0.33
CA THR A 70 2.91 12.65 -1.43
C THR A 70 3.61 12.55 -2.78
N SER A 71 4.82 13.05 -2.93
CA SER A 71 5.51 13.03 -4.20
C SER A 71 6.32 11.75 -4.43
N TRP A 72 6.65 11.55 -5.68
CA TRP A 72 7.40 10.41 -6.18
C TRP A 72 8.82 10.45 -5.59
N GLY A 73 9.26 9.35 -5.00
CA GLY A 73 10.60 9.26 -4.45
C GLY A 73 10.79 9.74 -3.01
N ASP A 74 9.76 10.30 -2.39
CA ASP A 74 9.86 10.82 -1.03
C ASP A 74 10.02 9.74 0.04
N GLU A 75 9.70 8.51 -0.29
CA GLU A 75 9.84 7.38 0.63
C GLU A 75 11.29 7.07 1.01
N ASP A 76 12.26 7.62 0.29
CA ASP A 76 13.69 7.39 0.52
C ASP A 76 14.37 8.48 1.35
N SER A 77 13.62 9.37 1.96
CA SER A 77 14.17 10.57 2.63
C SER A 77 14.70 10.34 4.04
N GLY A 78 15.07 9.13 4.39
CA GLY A 78 15.75 8.82 5.67
C GLY A 78 14.84 8.46 6.83
N VAL A 79 13.59 8.89 6.80
CA VAL A 79 12.57 8.44 7.76
C VAL A 79 11.58 7.61 6.96
N ARG A 80 11.31 6.40 7.44
CA ARG A 80 10.35 5.53 6.76
C ARG A 80 8.94 6.10 6.89
N SER A 81 8.52 6.83 5.86
CA SER A 81 7.21 7.47 5.82
C SER A 81 6.13 6.56 5.23
N TRP A 82 6.53 5.64 4.36
CA TRP A 82 5.62 4.74 3.65
C TRP A 82 5.99 3.29 3.91
N LEU A 83 4.99 2.48 4.20
CA LEU A 83 5.17 1.06 4.51
C LEU A 83 4.46 0.21 3.46
N GLN A 84 5.11 -0.86 3.05
CA GLN A 84 4.59 -1.81 2.09
C GLN A 84 3.33 -2.48 2.65
N ILE A 85 2.27 -2.51 1.86
CA ILE A 85 0.95 -2.95 2.33
C ILE A 85 0.95 -4.38 2.90
N TRP A 86 1.65 -5.30 2.24
CA TRP A 86 1.62 -6.70 2.69
C TRP A 86 2.25 -6.89 4.05
N GLY A 87 3.32 -6.18 4.33
CA GLY A 87 3.93 -6.21 5.66
C GLY A 87 2.98 -5.70 6.72
N VAL A 88 2.31 -4.59 6.44
CA VAL A 88 1.34 -3.98 7.36
C VAL A 88 0.15 -4.90 7.59
N LEU A 89 -0.40 -5.48 6.53
CA LEU A 89 -1.55 -6.39 6.64
C LEU A 89 -1.22 -7.62 7.50
N ARG A 90 -0.04 -8.18 7.32
CA ARG A 90 0.38 -9.33 8.11
C ARG A 90 0.61 -8.96 9.58
N TYR A 91 1.24 -7.84 9.82
CA TYR A 91 1.53 -7.36 11.18
C TYR A 91 0.24 -7.02 11.93
N VAL A 92 -0.61 -6.20 11.33
CA VAL A 92 -1.88 -5.78 11.93
C VAL A 92 -2.84 -6.96 12.09
N GLY A 93 -2.80 -7.90 11.13
CA GLY A 93 -3.63 -9.09 11.16
C GLY A 93 -3.18 -10.16 12.15
N GLY A 94 -2.07 -9.95 12.85
CA GLY A 94 -1.57 -10.90 13.83
C GLY A 94 -0.98 -12.17 13.24
N GLU A 95 -0.55 -12.11 11.99
CA GLU A 95 0.06 -13.26 11.31
C GLU A 95 1.44 -13.57 11.89
N PRO A 96 1.88 -14.83 11.81
CA PRO A 96 3.21 -15.18 12.31
C PRO A 96 4.31 -14.55 11.45
N LYS A 97 5.43 -14.25 12.10
CA LYS A 97 6.63 -13.77 11.43
C LYS A 97 7.13 -14.82 10.43
N LEU A 98 7.55 -14.36 9.26
CA LEU A 98 8.10 -15.24 8.21
C LEU A 98 9.62 -15.24 8.25
N ASN A 99 10.21 -16.42 8.01
CA ASN A 99 11.66 -16.52 7.76
C ASN A 99 11.95 -16.12 6.30
N SER A 100 13.22 -16.08 5.92
CA SER A 100 13.63 -15.65 4.56
C SER A 100 13.01 -16.49 3.45
N ALA A 101 12.95 -17.81 3.62
CA ALA A 101 12.39 -18.71 2.61
C ALA A 101 10.87 -18.48 2.48
N GLU A 102 10.18 -18.30 3.59
CA GLU A 102 8.74 -18.03 3.60
C GLU A 102 8.42 -16.68 2.98
N ARG A 103 9.24 -15.64 3.24
CA ARG A 103 9.08 -14.33 2.61
C ARG A 103 9.22 -14.42 1.10
N MET A 104 10.18 -15.20 0.62
CA MET A 104 10.37 -15.40 -0.81
C MET A 104 9.15 -16.06 -1.46
N LYS A 105 8.61 -17.12 -0.85
CA LYS A 105 7.41 -17.80 -1.34
C LYS A 105 6.19 -16.87 -1.33
N PHE A 106 6.07 -16.07 -0.29
CA PHE A 106 4.98 -15.10 -0.19
C PHE A 106 5.01 -14.11 -1.35
N GLY A 107 6.20 -13.58 -1.69
CA GLY A 107 6.38 -12.70 -2.83
C GLY A 107 6.10 -13.38 -4.16
N GLU A 108 6.57 -14.60 -4.34
CA GLU A 108 6.36 -15.38 -5.57
C GLU A 108 4.88 -15.61 -5.87
N ARG A 109 4.06 -15.75 -4.83
CA ARG A 109 2.62 -15.94 -4.96
C ARG A 109 1.99 -14.82 -5.80
N PHE A 110 2.46 -13.59 -5.64
CA PHE A 110 1.90 -12.42 -6.31
C PHE A 110 2.54 -12.14 -7.67
N ALA A 111 3.75 -12.59 -7.89
CA ALA A 111 4.48 -12.33 -9.12
C ALA A 111 3.78 -12.87 -10.38
N ALA A 112 2.99 -13.93 -10.23
CA ALA A 112 2.25 -14.55 -11.33
C ALA A 112 0.84 -13.97 -11.53
N MET A 113 0.39 -13.08 -10.64
CA MET A 113 -0.94 -12.48 -10.74
C MET A 113 -0.96 -11.35 -11.76
N ASP A 114 -2.09 -11.20 -12.46
CA ASP A 114 -2.33 -10.00 -13.25
C ASP A 114 -2.68 -8.84 -12.31
N ALA A 115 -2.69 -7.62 -12.85
CA ALA A 115 -2.94 -6.41 -12.09
C ALA A 115 -4.30 -6.43 -11.38
N ASP A 116 -5.32 -6.88 -12.09
CA ASP A 116 -6.68 -6.90 -11.56
C ASP A 116 -6.81 -7.85 -10.37
N SER A 117 -6.28 -9.07 -10.50
CA SER A 117 -6.29 -10.07 -9.44
C SER A 117 -5.47 -9.61 -8.23
N TYR A 118 -4.33 -8.98 -8.47
CA TYR A 118 -3.47 -8.47 -7.42
C TYR A 118 -4.16 -7.36 -6.61
N MET A 119 -4.80 -6.43 -7.30
CA MET A 119 -5.54 -5.34 -6.66
C MET A 119 -6.74 -5.89 -5.84
N ALA A 120 -7.44 -6.86 -6.38
CA ALA A 120 -8.55 -7.52 -5.69
C ALA A 120 -8.07 -8.20 -4.40
N GLU A 121 -6.94 -8.89 -4.45
CA GLU A 121 -6.37 -9.58 -3.29
C GLU A 121 -6.01 -8.58 -2.19
N ILE A 122 -5.36 -7.48 -2.53
CA ILE A 122 -5.02 -6.42 -1.56
C ILE A 122 -6.30 -5.84 -0.95
N ALA A 123 -7.27 -5.50 -1.78
CA ALA A 123 -8.52 -4.89 -1.33
C ALA A 123 -9.28 -5.81 -0.36
N ASN A 124 -9.39 -7.08 -0.70
CA ASN A 124 -10.07 -8.07 0.15
C ASN A 124 -9.34 -8.27 1.48
N SER A 125 -8.02 -8.25 1.48
CA SER A 125 -7.22 -8.40 2.70
C SER A 125 -7.26 -7.15 3.56
N MET A 126 -7.34 -5.99 2.94
CA MET A 126 -7.31 -4.69 3.62
C MET A 126 -8.64 -4.34 4.30
N ARG A 127 -9.75 -4.70 3.65
CA ARG A 127 -11.09 -4.30 4.12
C ARG A 127 -11.34 -4.63 5.60
N PRO A 128 -11.12 -5.86 6.09
CA PRO A 128 -11.38 -6.18 7.49
C PRO A 128 -10.36 -5.59 8.46
N LEU A 129 -9.24 -5.06 7.98
CA LEU A 129 -8.15 -4.58 8.82
C LEU A 129 -8.01 -3.05 8.86
N LEU A 130 -8.92 -2.32 8.21
CA LEU A 130 -8.82 -0.86 8.11
C LEU A 130 -8.67 -0.15 9.46
N SER A 131 -9.48 -0.52 10.45
CA SER A 131 -9.41 0.12 11.76
C SER A 131 -8.10 -0.21 12.46
N GLY A 132 -7.59 -1.41 12.31
CA GLY A 132 -6.29 -1.82 12.85
C GLY A 132 -5.14 -1.07 12.20
N ILE A 133 -5.19 -0.87 10.89
CA ILE A 133 -4.19 -0.09 10.16
C ILE A 133 -4.21 1.36 10.63
N ALA A 134 -5.40 1.96 10.75
CA ALA A 134 -5.55 3.33 11.22
C ALA A 134 -4.99 3.50 12.63
N LYS A 135 -5.25 2.54 13.52
CA LYS A 135 -4.75 2.55 14.89
C LYS A 135 -3.22 2.45 14.93
N PHE A 136 -2.65 1.55 14.12
CA PHE A 136 -1.20 1.37 14.02
C PHE A 136 -0.53 2.66 13.54
N LEU A 137 -0.98 3.20 12.42
CA LEU A 137 -0.38 4.40 11.82
C LEU A 137 -0.68 5.67 12.60
N GLY A 138 -1.80 5.72 13.31
CA GLY A 138 -2.20 6.88 14.11
C GLY A 138 -1.69 6.87 15.55
N SER A 139 -0.91 5.86 15.93
CA SER A 139 -0.41 5.72 17.30
C SER A 139 0.49 6.89 17.70
N SER A 140 0.29 7.41 18.91
CA SER A 140 1.19 8.42 19.50
C SER A 140 2.57 7.83 19.76
N GLU A 141 2.67 6.50 19.82
CA GLU A 141 3.92 5.76 20.05
C GLU A 141 4.43 5.14 18.75
N PHE A 142 4.16 5.79 17.63
CA PHE A 142 4.51 5.23 16.31
C PHE A 142 6.00 4.89 16.16
N PRO A 143 6.97 5.67 16.67
CA PRO A 143 8.38 5.26 16.56
C PRO A 143 8.66 3.90 17.18
N GLU A 144 8.05 3.58 18.31
CA GLU A 144 8.17 2.28 18.98
C GLU A 144 7.41 1.19 18.21
N GLU A 145 6.21 1.52 17.73
CA GLU A 145 5.43 0.61 16.89
C GLU A 145 6.18 0.27 15.60
N LEU A 146 6.82 1.25 15.00
CA LEU A 146 7.60 1.06 13.78
C LEU A 146 8.77 0.10 14.02
N LYS A 147 9.45 0.22 15.16
CA LYS A 147 10.52 -0.71 15.52
C LYS A 147 10.01 -2.15 15.64
N ARG A 148 8.88 -2.34 16.30
CA ARG A 148 8.27 -3.67 16.42
C ARG A 148 7.87 -4.22 15.06
N PHE A 149 7.33 -3.37 14.20
CA PHE A 149 6.98 -3.73 12.84
C PHE A 149 8.21 -4.17 12.04
N GLU A 150 9.30 -3.43 12.13
CA GLU A 150 10.54 -3.76 11.42
C GLU A 150 11.15 -5.07 11.91
N GLN A 151 11.10 -5.33 13.22
CA GLN A 151 11.52 -6.60 13.79
C GLN A 151 10.64 -7.75 13.29
N PHE A 152 9.34 -7.51 13.12
CA PHE A 152 8.43 -8.50 12.55
C PHE A 152 8.80 -8.83 11.10
N LEU A 153 9.21 -7.82 10.32
CA LEU A 153 9.57 -8.03 8.92
C LEU A 153 10.91 -8.72 8.73
N TYR A 154 11.93 -8.32 9.47
CA TYR A 154 13.32 -8.62 9.10
C TYR A 154 14.15 -9.37 10.14
N ALA A 155 13.83 -9.28 11.39
CA ALA A 155 14.66 -9.87 12.44
C ALA A 155 14.50 -11.39 12.60
#